data_d45e4b6f8566658cce641d2043ca23a2
#
_entry.id   d45e4b6f8566658cce641d2043ca23a2
#
_cell.length_a   1.000
_cell.length_b   1.000
_cell.length_c   1.000
_cell.angle_alpha   90.00
_cell.angle_beta   90.00
_cell.angle_gamma   90.00
#
_symmetry.space_group_name_H-M   'P 1'
#
loop_
_entity.id
_entity.type
_entity.pdbx_description
1 polymer ?
#
loop_
_entity_poly.entity_id
_entity_poly.type
_entity_poly.pdbx_seq_one_letter_code
_entity_poly.pdbx_strand_id
1 'polypeptide(L)'
;MKKLSILLLIITFFISSLSIAAEVNIFSARHYDSDIQLYEKFTAKTGIKVNVVSGKDKVLQKRIAEEGADCVGDLYITADAGRLGAFQAKGMLQKAGWSK
;
A
#
# COMPACT_ATOMS: atom_id res chain seq x y z
N MET A 1 -29.13 14.51 -35.91
CA MET A 1 -27.97 15.27 -35.42
C MET A 1 -28.00 15.46 -33.90
N LYS A 2 -29.15 15.86 -33.32
CA LYS A 2 -29.25 16.01 -31.86
C LYS A 2 -29.00 14.70 -31.07
N LYS A 3 -29.41 13.55 -31.64
CA LYS A 3 -29.21 12.24 -31.00
C LYS A 3 -27.75 11.84 -30.93
N LEU A 4 -26.94 12.25 -31.88
CA LEU A 4 -25.50 11.94 -31.90
C LEU A 4 -24.74 12.69 -30.81
N SER A 5 -25.11 13.95 -30.54
CA SER A 5 -24.50 14.77 -29.48
C SER A 5 -24.81 14.21 -28.09
N ILE A 6 -26.02 13.72 -27.87
CA ILE A 6 -26.44 13.09 -26.59
C ILE A 6 -25.64 11.81 -26.35
N LEU A 7 -25.47 10.98 -27.39
CA LEU A 7 -24.71 9.73 -27.28
C LEU A 7 -23.22 10.00 -26.94
N LEU A 8 -22.64 11.02 -27.55
CA LEU A 8 -21.26 11.41 -27.27
C LEU A 8 -21.08 11.88 -25.82
N LEU A 9 -22.06 12.62 -25.31
CA LEU A 9 -22.07 13.09 -23.92
C LEU A 9 -22.12 11.93 -22.93
N ILE A 10 -22.94 10.92 -23.20
CA ILE A 10 -23.07 9.72 -22.36
C ILE A 10 -21.77 8.94 -22.33
N ILE A 11 -21.09 8.78 -23.45
CA ILE A 11 -19.80 8.08 -23.55
C ILE A 11 -18.73 8.81 -22.75
N THR A 12 -18.67 10.13 -22.83
CA THR A 12 -17.73 10.94 -22.06
C THR A 12 -17.96 10.80 -20.56
N PHE A 13 -19.19 10.80 -20.13
CA PHE A 13 -19.56 10.61 -18.73
C PHE A 13 -19.16 9.23 -18.22
N PHE A 14 -19.35 8.19 -19.02
CA PHE A 14 -18.99 6.81 -18.67
C PHE A 14 -17.48 6.64 -18.50
N ILE A 15 -16.67 7.26 -19.36
CA ILE A 15 -15.21 7.21 -19.27
C ILE A 15 -14.71 7.88 -18.01
N SER A 16 -15.31 8.99 -17.58
CA SER A 16 -14.90 9.71 -16.38
C SER A 16 -15.14 8.96 -15.07
N SER A 17 -15.96 7.89 -15.08
CA SER A 17 -16.22 7.07 -13.91
C SER A 17 -15.21 5.93 -13.71
N LEU A 18 -14.25 5.74 -14.62
CA LEU A 18 -13.24 4.69 -14.55
C LEU A 18 -11.98 5.17 -13.82
N SER A 19 -12.14 5.68 -12.61
CA SER A 19 -11.00 6.04 -11.77
C SER A 19 -10.57 4.83 -10.94
N ILE A 20 -9.24 4.55 -10.91
CA ILE A 20 -8.67 3.49 -10.09
C ILE A 20 -8.37 4.08 -8.71
N ALA A 21 -8.90 3.47 -7.66
CA ALA A 21 -8.61 3.88 -6.29
C ALA A 21 -7.16 3.53 -5.93
N ALA A 22 -6.47 4.45 -5.26
CA ALA A 22 -5.12 4.21 -4.77
C ALA A 22 -5.14 3.19 -3.61
N GLU A 23 -4.09 2.39 -3.52
CA GLU A 23 -3.93 1.38 -2.49
C GLU A 23 -2.52 1.41 -1.93
N VAL A 24 -2.38 1.07 -0.64
CA VAL A 24 -1.10 0.89 0.03
C VAL A 24 -1.06 -0.52 0.60
N ASN A 25 0.01 -1.24 0.31
CA ASN A 25 0.23 -2.60 0.80
C ASN A 25 1.23 -2.59 1.93
N ILE A 26 0.83 -3.06 3.10
CA ILE A 26 1.64 -3.07 4.30
C ILE A 26 1.95 -4.51 4.69
N PHE A 27 3.23 -4.82 4.84
CA PHE A 27 3.70 -6.06 5.46
C PHE A 27 3.96 -5.77 6.92
N SER A 28 3.17 -6.37 7.81
CA SER A 28 3.22 -6.06 9.25
C SER A 28 3.54 -7.29 10.09
N ALA A 29 4.59 -7.19 10.87
CA ALA A 29 4.91 -8.15 11.92
C ALA A 29 4.32 -7.74 13.27
N ARG A 30 3.56 -6.65 13.32
CA ARG A 30 2.83 -6.21 14.49
C ARG A 30 1.41 -6.76 14.44
N HIS A 31 0.87 -7.14 15.59
CA HIS A 31 -0.44 -7.76 15.70
C HIS A 31 -1.32 -7.02 16.72
N TYR A 32 -1.44 -5.71 16.59
CA TYR A 32 -2.22 -4.87 17.48
C TYR A 32 -3.51 -4.40 16.80
N ASP A 33 -4.63 -4.53 17.50
CA ASP A 33 -5.92 -4.06 16.99
C ASP A 33 -5.93 -2.54 16.75
N SER A 34 -5.15 -1.81 17.54
CA SER A 34 -5.01 -0.35 17.38
C SER A 34 -4.43 0.04 16.02
N ASP A 35 -3.57 -0.79 15.44
CA ASP A 35 -3.02 -0.54 14.11
C ASP A 35 -4.11 -0.63 13.04
N ILE A 36 -5.01 -1.60 13.16
CA ILE A 36 -6.14 -1.76 12.23
C ILE A 36 -7.05 -0.53 12.27
N GLN A 37 -7.35 -0.03 13.47
CA GLN A 37 -8.15 1.18 13.64
C GLN A 37 -7.49 2.41 13.00
N LEU A 38 -6.17 2.49 13.10
CA LEU A 38 -5.40 3.57 12.50
C LEU A 38 -5.49 3.50 10.96
N TYR A 39 -5.39 2.32 10.39
CA TYR A 39 -5.52 2.13 8.94
C TYR A 39 -6.92 2.47 8.45
N GLU A 40 -7.94 2.11 9.20
CA GLU A 40 -9.33 2.46 8.87
C GLU A 40 -9.55 3.98 8.88
N LYS A 41 -9.00 4.69 9.87
CA LYS A 41 -9.06 6.16 9.92
C LYS A 41 -8.34 6.80 8.74
N PHE A 42 -7.19 6.26 8.37
CA PHE A 42 -6.44 6.73 7.21
C PHE A 42 -7.26 6.58 5.93
N THR A 43 -7.87 5.43 5.72
CA THR A 43 -8.72 5.18 4.55
C THR A 43 -9.94 6.10 4.54
N ALA A 44 -10.58 6.31 5.69
CA ALA A 44 -11.73 7.20 5.80
C ALA A 44 -11.37 8.65 5.45
N LYS A 45 -10.14 9.07 5.81
CA LYS A 45 -9.69 10.45 5.60
C LYS A 45 -9.17 10.69 4.18
N THR A 46 -8.54 9.71 3.56
CA THR A 46 -7.82 9.88 2.29
C THR A 46 -8.47 9.20 1.10
N GLY A 47 -9.34 8.22 1.33
CA GLY A 47 -9.86 7.35 0.28
C GLY A 47 -8.88 6.29 -0.19
N ILE A 48 -7.68 6.22 0.38
CA ILE A 48 -6.64 5.25 0.04
C ILE A 48 -6.88 3.97 0.82
N LYS A 49 -7.04 2.86 0.12
CA LYS A 49 -7.24 1.55 0.74
C LYS A 49 -5.92 1.02 1.31
N VAL A 50 -5.97 0.45 2.51
CA VAL A 50 -4.82 -0.19 3.14
C VAL A 50 -5.03 -1.69 3.14
N ASN A 51 -4.10 -2.41 2.50
CA ASN A 51 -4.07 -3.87 2.49
C ASN A 51 -2.94 -4.33 3.41
N VAL A 52 -3.26 -5.21 4.36
CA VAL A 52 -2.28 -5.66 5.35
C VAL A 52 -2.02 -7.15 5.17
N VAL A 53 -0.74 -7.49 5.02
CA VAL A 53 -0.26 -8.86 5.08
C VAL A 53 0.45 -9.04 6.41
N SER A 54 -0.16 -9.80 7.29
CA SER A 54 0.38 -10.08 8.63
C SER A 54 1.22 -11.33 8.63
N GLY A 55 2.28 -11.34 9.41
CA GLY A 55 3.15 -12.50 9.54
C GLY A 55 4.29 -12.24 10.51
N LYS A 56 5.11 -13.27 10.73
CA LYS A 56 6.32 -13.14 11.54
C LYS A 56 7.40 -12.41 10.75
N ASP A 57 8.28 -11.68 11.45
CA ASP A 57 9.36 -10.93 10.82
C ASP A 57 10.17 -11.76 9.82
N LYS A 58 10.60 -12.96 10.23
CA LYS A 58 11.41 -13.83 9.36
C LYS A 58 10.69 -14.20 8.07
N VAL A 59 9.40 -14.47 8.16
CA VAL A 59 8.59 -14.87 7.01
C VAL A 59 8.41 -13.70 6.06
N LEU A 60 8.08 -12.52 6.59
CA LEU A 60 7.89 -11.33 5.79
C LEU A 60 9.19 -10.86 5.13
N GLN A 61 10.30 -10.88 5.87
CA GLN A 61 11.61 -10.51 5.32
C GLN A 61 12.05 -11.46 4.22
N LYS A 62 11.81 -12.77 4.39
CA LYS A 62 12.10 -13.75 3.36
C LYS A 62 11.30 -13.49 2.10
N ARG A 63 10.03 -13.20 2.24
CA ARG A 63 9.14 -12.89 1.11
C ARG A 63 9.62 -11.64 0.36
N ILE A 64 9.96 -10.58 1.09
CA ILE A 64 10.47 -9.34 0.47
C ILE A 64 11.76 -9.62 -0.30
N ALA A 65 12.67 -10.40 0.28
CA ALA A 65 13.95 -10.74 -0.37
C ALA A 65 13.76 -11.61 -1.61
N GLU A 66 12.84 -12.57 -1.56
CA GLU A 66 12.55 -13.46 -2.69
C GLU A 66 11.86 -12.74 -3.84
N GLU A 67 10.93 -11.84 -3.54
CA GLU A 67 10.20 -11.08 -4.55
C GLU A 67 11.04 -9.95 -5.16
N GLY A 68 11.97 -9.39 -4.39
CA GLY A 68 12.86 -8.33 -4.86
C GLY A 68 12.10 -7.12 -5.41
N ALA A 69 12.43 -6.72 -6.63
CA ALA A 69 11.78 -5.57 -7.27
C ALA A 69 10.28 -5.78 -7.57
N ASP A 70 9.84 -7.03 -7.60
CA ASP A 70 8.42 -7.38 -7.85
C ASP A 70 7.61 -7.44 -6.55
N CYS A 71 8.20 -7.09 -5.41
CA CYS A 71 7.52 -7.10 -4.13
C CYS A 71 6.36 -6.11 -4.13
N VAL A 72 5.16 -6.60 -3.79
CA VAL A 72 3.96 -5.77 -3.74
C VAL A 72 3.84 -4.94 -2.47
N GLY A 73 4.69 -5.21 -1.46
CA GLY A 73 4.69 -4.46 -0.21
C GLY A 73 5.28 -3.07 -0.38
N ASP A 74 4.53 -2.07 0.02
CA ASP A 74 4.99 -0.67 0.00
C ASP A 74 5.68 -0.30 1.31
N LEU A 75 5.20 -0.86 2.43
CA LEU A 75 5.72 -0.61 3.76
C LEU A 75 5.94 -1.91 4.51
N TYR A 76 6.97 -1.93 5.33
CA TYR A 76 7.23 -3.03 6.27
C TYR A 76 7.26 -2.47 7.68
N ILE A 77 6.40 -3.02 8.55
CA ILE A 77 6.26 -2.59 9.94
C ILE A 77 6.68 -3.72 10.87
N THR A 78 7.61 -3.42 11.77
CA THR A 78 8.06 -4.34 12.79
C THR A 78 8.17 -3.62 14.14
N ALA A 79 8.06 -4.38 15.22
CA ALA A 79 8.29 -3.87 16.57
C ALA A 79 9.74 -4.04 17.03
N ASP A 80 10.57 -4.71 16.25
CA ASP A 80 11.97 -5.02 16.59
C ASP A 80 12.93 -4.15 15.78
N ALA A 81 13.50 -3.13 16.42
CA ALA A 81 14.42 -2.20 15.78
C ALA A 81 15.72 -2.90 15.32
N GLY A 82 16.18 -3.91 16.03
CA GLY A 82 17.38 -4.67 15.66
C GLY A 82 17.19 -5.44 14.36
N ARG A 83 16.02 -6.06 14.19
CA ARG A 83 15.69 -6.76 12.95
C ARG A 83 15.53 -5.81 11.78
N LEU A 84 14.96 -4.64 12.02
CA LEU A 84 14.81 -3.61 11.00
C LEU A 84 16.17 -3.10 10.54
N GLY A 85 17.09 -2.82 11.48
CA GLY A 85 18.44 -2.38 11.17
C GLY A 85 19.23 -3.41 10.36
N ALA A 86 19.12 -4.68 10.72
CA ALA A 86 19.77 -5.76 9.98
C ALA A 86 19.23 -5.88 8.55
N PHE A 87 17.93 -5.70 8.38
CA PHE A 87 17.29 -5.75 7.07
C PHE A 87 17.68 -4.56 6.20
N GLN A 88 17.78 -3.39 6.80
CA GLN A 88 18.28 -2.18 6.12
C GLN A 88 19.72 -2.37 5.63
N ALA A 89 20.57 -2.98 6.46
CA ALA A 89 21.96 -3.24 6.10
C ALA A 89 22.10 -4.15 4.88
N LYS A 90 21.12 -4.99 4.62
CA LYS A 90 21.08 -5.86 3.43
C LYS A 90 20.56 -5.14 2.18
N GLY A 91 20.22 -3.86 2.27
CA GLY A 91 19.74 -3.09 1.14
C GLY A 91 18.30 -3.37 0.73
N MET A 92 17.53 -3.96 1.62
CA MET A 92 16.14 -4.36 1.34
C MET A 92 15.13 -3.23 1.55
N LEU A 93 15.56 -2.10 2.11
CA LEU A 93 14.71 -0.96 2.41
C LEU A 93 15.15 0.26 1.63
N GLN A 94 14.18 1.05 1.24
CA GLN A 94 14.38 2.30 0.55
C GLN A 94 14.18 3.47 1.50
N LYS A 95 15.00 4.51 1.38
CA LYS A 95 14.87 5.71 2.20
C LYS A 95 13.58 6.45 1.85
N ALA A 96 12.83 6.88 2.86
CA ALA A 96 11.62 7.68 2.66
C ALA A 96 11.96 9.07 2.14
N GLY A 97 11.03 9.68 1.40
CA GLY A 97 11.24 10.97 0.77
C GLY A 97 11.39 12.15 1.75
N TRP A 98 10.85 12.02 2.96
CA TRP A 98 11.11 12.97 4.02
C TRP A 98 12.25 12.44 4.86
N SER A 99 13.18 13.25 5.22
CA SER A 99 14.26 12.84 6.09
C SER A 99 14.47 13.88 7.18
N LYS A 100 14.74 13.38 8.34
CA LYS A 100 15.25 14.23 9.41
C LYS A 100 16.72 13.96 9.61
#